data_c82f438ab96696a8face9d1a24e29076
#
_entry.id   c82f438ab96696a8face9d1a24e29076
#
_cell.length_a   1.000
_cell.length_b   1.000
_cell.length_c   1.000
_cell.angle_alpha   90.00
_cell.angle_beta   90.00
_cell.angle_gamma   90.00
#
_symmetry.space_group_name_H-M   'P 1'
#
loop_
_entity.id
_entity.type
_entity.pdbx_description
1 polymer ?
#
loop_
_entity_poly.entity_id
_entity_poly.type
_entity_poly.pdbx_seq_one_letter_code
_entity_poly.pdbx_strand_id
1 'polypeptide(L)'
;MVYLWGVSQRRCEQKAIYNYTKNHLPEWFPTLPSYQAFSDRLNRLAPAFQALAEHWLSVIGVNAQEQMEYMVESCPVILAKAPRSGHAKVARELCEKSYNSSRKEWYYGIKLHAVVARNPGRLPVPLSLMASGAAQHDLPVARQIMEDNIFLRSGKLYADKAYADTAWTESLKKDHAIELLTPRKKRKGDVLISGDSFSAFVSSIRQPIECFSTGSTV
;
A
#
# COMPACT_ATOMS: atom_id res chain seq x y z
N MET A 1 6.24 20.01 -9.68
CA MET A 1 6.64 19.53 -11.03
C MET A 1 7.81 18.56 -10.94
N VAL A 2 9.04 18.99 -10.56
CA VAL A 2 10.26 18.12 -10.52
C VAL A 2 10.04 16.81 -9.80
N TYR A 3 9.45 16.82 -8.60
CA TYR A 3 9.22 15.61 -7.81
C TYR A 3 8.24 14.65 -8.49
N LEU A 4 7.09 15.14 -8.96
CA LEU A 4 6.09 14.31 -9.65
C LEU A 4 6.66 13.71 -10.95
N TRP A 5 7.43 14.50 -11.69
CA TRP A 5 8.14 13.99 -12.85
C TRP A 5 9.12 12.87 -12.47
N GLY A 6 9.92 13.07 -11.43
CA GLY A 6 10.86 12.06 -10.95
C GLY A 6 10.18 10.75 -10.56
N VAL A 7 9.06 10.84 -9.84
CA VAL A 7 8.25 9.67 -9.45
C VAL A 7 7.67 8.97 -10.69
N SER A 8 7.17 9.71 -11.69
CA SER A 8 6.69 9.14 -12.96
C SER A 8 7.79 8.40 -13.73
N GLN A 9 9.06 8.80 -13.54
CA GLN A 9 10.24 8.10 -14.05
C GLN A 9 10.74 6.96 -13.14
N ARG A 10 9.90 6.49 -12.21
CA ARG A 10 10.21 5.41 -11.25
C ARG A 10 11.39 5.71 -10.33
N ARG A 11 11.69 6.98 -10.09
CA ARG A 11 12.70 7.42 -9.12
C ARG A 11 12.00 7.71 -7.80
N CYS A 12 12.21 6.86 -6.79
CA CYS A 12 11.50 6.98 -5.52
C CYS A 12 12.25 7.84 -4.48
N GLU A 13 13.57 8.02 -4.65
CA GLU A 13 14.36 8.78 -3.69
C GLU A 13 14.40 10.27 -4.05
N GLN A 14 13.97 11.12 -3.14
CA GLN A 14 13.96 12.57 -3.29
C GLN A 14 15.33 13.14 -3.71
N LYS A 15 16.42 12.66 -3.09
CA LYS A 15 17.78 13.11 -3.40
C LYS A 15 18.22 12.66 -4.78
N ALA A 16 17.84 11.46 -5.20
CA ALA A 16 18.13 10.95 -6.55
C ALA A 16 17.39 11.77 -7.61
N ILE A 17 16.12 12.13 -7.37
CA ILE A 17 15.34 13.01 -8.25
C ILE A 17 16.03 14.37 -8.38
N TYR A 18 16.38 14.99 -7.25
CA TYR A 18 17.05 16.30 -7.24
C TYR A 18 18.39 16.28 -8.00
N ASN A 19 19.26 15.31 -7.72
CA ASN A 19 20.56 15.19 -8.36
C ASN A 19 20.43 14.94 -9.86
N TYR A 20 19.50 14.08 -10.26
CA TYR A 20 19.25 13.83 -11.68
C TYR A 20 18.78 15.09 -12.39
N THR A 21 17.81 15.81 -11.83
CA THR A 21 17.32 17.08 -12.40
C THR A 21 18.43 18.10 -12.53
N LYS A 22 19.25 18.26 -11.49
CA LYS A 22 20.38 19.19 -11.47
C LYS A 22 21.40 18.90 -12.56
N ASN A 23 21.71 17.60 -12.77
CA ASN A 23 22.81 17.19 -13.66
C ASN A 23 22.38 16.99 -15.13
N HIS A 24 21.11 16.66 -15.37
CA HIS A 24 20.64 16.25 -16.70
C HIS A 24 19.54 17.13 -17.29
N LEU A 25 18.92 17.98 -16.47
CA LEU A 25 17.80 18.81 -16.92
C LEU A 25 17.96 20.30 -16.54
N PRO A 26 19.18 20.89 -16.61
CA PRO A 26 19.38 22.29 -16.22
C PRO A 26 18.61 23.26 -17.11
N GLU A 27 18.42 22.94 -18.39
CA GLU A 27 17.65 23.75 -19.32
C GLU A 27 16.17 23.82 -18.99
N TRP A 28 15.61 22.73 -18.47
CA TRP A 28 14.21 22.66 -18.07
C TRP A 28 13.94 23.27 -16.68
N PHE A 29 14.96 23.28 -15.83
CA PHE A 29 14.89 23.79 -14.46
C PHE A 29 16.09 24.70 -14.14
N PRO A 30 16.22 25.85 -14.81
CA PRO A 30 17.40 26.70 -14.68
C PRO A 30 17.58 27.31 -13.28
N THR A 31 16.50 27.45 -12.54
CA THR A 31 16.48 28.02 -11.18
C THR A 31 16.21 26.98 -10.10
N LEU A 32 16.81 25.79 -10.22
CA LEU A 32 16.64 24.75 -9.20
C LEU A 32 17.25 25.24 -7.86
N PRO A 33 16.45 25.27 -6.77
CA PRO A 33 16.92 25.73 -5.46
C PRO A 33 17.93 24.75 -4.86
N SER A 34 18.56 25.09 -3.74
CA SER A 34 19.39 24.13 -2.99
C SER A 34 18.57 22.90 -2.60
N TYR A 35 19.25 21.75 -2.39
CA TYR A 35 18.56 20.50 -2.00
C TYR A 35 17.75 20.69 -0.70
N GLN A 36 18.30 21.41 0.27
CA GLN A 36 17.59 21.70 1.52
C GLN A 36 16.28 22.46 1.25
N ALA A 37 16.34 23.56 0.52
CA ALA A 37 15.16 24.35 0.16
C ALA A 37 14.13 23.55 -0.68
N PHE A 38 14.61 22.66 -1.54
CA PHE A 38 13.78 21.74 -2.30
C PHE A 38 13.04 20.75 -1.38
N SER A 39 13.75 20.14 -0.43
CA SER A 39 13.19 19.23 0.57
C SER A 39 12.17 19.92 1.47
N ASP A 40 12.51 21.08 2.00
CA ASP A 40 11.60 21.85 2.89
C ASP A 40 10.32 22.28 2.17
N ARG A 41 10.44 22.62 0.88
CA ARG A 41 9.27 22.95 0.05
C ARG A 41 8.39 21.75 -0.19
N LEU A 42 8.96 20.56 -0.45
CA LEU A 42 8.18 19.33 -0.62
C LEU A 42 7.43 18.95 0.67
N ASN A 43 8.08 19.07 1.83
CA ASN A 43 7.43 18.78 3.11
C ASN A 43 6.24 19.71 3.37
N ARG A 44 6.36 21.00 3.02
CA ARG A 44 5.25 21.96 3.11
C ARG A 44 4.11 21.68 2.13
N LEU A 45 4.38 20.99 1.03
CA LEU A 45 3.39 20.60 0.02
C LEU A 45 2.72 19.24 0.32
N ALA A 46 3.05 18.56 1.43
CA ALA A 46 2.44 17.28 1.77
C ALA A 46 0.91 17.28 1.73
N PRO A 47 0.18 18.28 2.29
CA PRO A 47 -1.28 18.34 2.18
C PRO A 47 -1.78 18.50 0.74
N ALA A 48 -1.04 19.20 -0.11
CA ALA A 48 -1.40 19.36 -1.52
C ALA A 48 -1.28 18.04 -2.31
N PHE A 49 -0.35 17.15 -1.94
CA PHE A 49 -0.27 15.81 -2.55
C PHE A 49 -1.47 14.94 -2.17
N GLN A 50 -1.96 15.04 -0.95
CA GLN A 50 -3.17 14.36 -0.53
C GLN A 50 -4.37 14.85 -1.35
N ALA A 51 -4.60 16.16 -1.41
CA ALA A 51 -5.69 16.74 -2.19
C ALA A 51 -5.60 16.39 -3.68
N LEU A 52 -4.37 16.33 -4.24
CA LEU A 52 -4.14 15.89 -5.62
C LEU A 52 -4.54 14.43 -5.80
N ALA A 53 -4.18 13.55 -4.87
CA ALA A 53 -4.54 12.13 -4.93
C ALA A 53 -6.06 11.94 -4.87
N GLU A 54 -6.75 12.62 -3.97
CA GLU A 54 -8.21 12.62 -3.84
C GLU A 54 -8.88 13.11 -5.12
N HIS A 55 -8.38 14.21 -5.70
CA HIS A 55 -8.87 14.72 -6.97
C HIS A 55 -8.68 13.69 -8.10
N TRP A 56 -7.51 13.09 -8.23
CA TRP A 56 -7.27 12.07 -9.24
C TRP A 56 -8.18 10.85 -9.09
N LEU A 57 -8.42 10.39 -7.85
CA LEU A 57 -9.36 9.31 -7.59
C LEU A 57 -10.78 9.66 -8.04
N SER A 58 -11.22 10.90 -7.83
CA SER A 58 -12.53 11.36 -8.29
C SER A 58 -12.63 11.43 -9.83
N VAL A 59 -11.55 11.80 -10.52
CA VAL A 59 -11.49 11.89 -12.00
C VAL A 59 -11.44 10.51 -12.66
N ILE A 60 -10.69 9.58 -12.08
CA ILE A 60 -10.56 8.20 -12.62
C ILE A 60 -11.91 7.47 -12.57
N GLY A 61 -12.85 7.95 -11.76
CA GLY A 61 -14.24 7.49 -11.75
C GLY A 61 -14.33 5.99 -11.51
N VAL A 62 -13.98 5.54 -10.31
CA VAL A 62 -14.36 4.20 -9.89
C VAL A 62 -15.87 4.23 -9.70
N ASN A 63 -16.63 3.79 -10.70
CA ASN A 63 -18.08 3.66 -10.61
C ASN A 63 -18.41 2.67 -9.50
N ALA A 64 -18.73 3.20 -8.33
CA ALA A 64 -19.07 2.43 -7.13
C ALA A 64 -20.39 1.64 -7.26
N GLN A 65 -20.99 1.59 -8.44
CA GLN A 65 -22.31 0.99 -8.69
C GLN A 65 -22.26 -0.42 -9.28
N GLU A 66 -21.11 -0.88 -9.77
CA GLU A 66 -20.94 -2.25 -10.24
C GLU A 66 -20.34 -3.12 -9.13
N GLN A 67 -20.68 -4.41 -9.10
CA GLN A 67 -20.07 -5.39 -8.17
C GLN A 67 -18.56 -5.30 -8.25
N MET A 68 -17.96 -4.66 -7.27
CA MET A 68 -16.53 -4.40 -7.29
C MET A 68 -15.74 -5.56 -6.70
N GLU A 69 -14.62 -5.82 -7.33
CA GLU A 69 -13.60 -6.69 -6.78
C GLU A 69 -12.55 -5.81 -6.09
N TYR A 70 -12.45 -5.97 -4.78
CA TYR A 70 -11.50 -5.24 -3.94
C TYR A 70 -10.31 -6.12 -3.57
N MET A 71 -9.17 -5.51 -3.32
CA MET A 71 -8.01 -6.17 -2.76
C MET A 71 -7.51 -5.35 -1.57
N VAL A 72 -7.07 -6.03 -0.51
CA VAL A 72 -6.43 -5.40 0.65
C VAL A 72 -5.03 -5.97 0.84
N GLU A 73 -4.08 -5.08 1.09
CA GLU A 73 -2.68 -5.44 1.34
C GLU A 73 -2.03 -4.44 2.29
N SER A 74 -0.99 -4.88 2.99
CA SER A 74 -0.13 -4.01 3.79
C SER A 74 1.31 -4.04 3.25
N CYS A 75 1.94 -2.89 3.22
CA CYS A 75 3.27 -2.71 2.68
C CYS A 75 4.16 -1.99 3.71
N PRO A 76 5.33 -2.53 4.06
CA PRO A 76 6.24 -1.86 4.96
C PRO A 76 6.92 -0.67 4.27
N VAL A 77 6.81 0.52 4.88
CA VAL A 77 7.58 1.71 4.52
C VAL A 77 8.78 1.81 5.44
N ILE A 78 9.93 1.42 4.95
CA ILE A 78 11.16 1.27 5.71
C ILE A 78 11.89 2.63 5.80
N LEU A 79 11.98 3.19 7.00
CA LEU A 79 12.75 4.41 7.27
C LEU A 79 14.18 4.11 7.71
N ALA A 80 14.39 2.99 8.41
CA ALA A 80 15.74 2.52 8.74
C ALA A 80 15.80 0.99 8.74
N LYS A 81 16.83 0.44 8.09
CA LYS A 81 17.14 -0.99 8.10
C LYS A 81 18.03 -1.36 9.29
N ALA A 82 18.10 -2.66 9.62
CA ALA A 82 19.16 -3.15 10.48
C ALA A 82 20.54 -2.82 9.87
N PRO A 83 21.54 -2.42 10.65
CA PRO A 83 21.61 -2.29 12.12
C PRO A 83 21.02 -0.98 12.68
N ARG A 84 20.67 0.01 11.83
CA ARG A 84 20.23 1.34 12.28
C ARG A 84 18.82 1.37 12.88
N SER A 85 18.02 0.33 12.67
CA SER A 85 16.63 0.26 13.17
C SER A 85 16.51 0.38 14.70
N GLY A 86 17.54 -0.01 15.46
CA GLY A 86 17.54 0.07 16.92
C GLY A 86 17.75 1.49 17.46
N HIS A 87 18.30 2.39 16.67
CA HIS A 87 18.65 3.77 17.08
C HIS A 87 17.85 4.83 16.29
N ALA A 88 16.94 4.40 15.42
CA ALA A 88 16.14 5.31 14.64
C ALA A 88 15.18 6.11 15.52
N LYS A 89 15.08 7.41 15.27
CA LYS A 89 14.30 8.37 16.07
C LYS A 89 13.31 9.20 15.23
N VAL A 90 13.24 8.95 13.92
CA VAL A 90 12.38 9.71 13.01
C VAL A 90 10.94 9.29 13.22
N ALA A 91 10.02 10.26 13.32
CA ALA A 91 8.58 10.07 13.46
C ALA A 91 8.20 9.01 14.52
N ARG A 92 8.73 9.17 15.75
CA ARG A 92 8.56 8.20 16.86
C ARG A 92 7.10 7.98 17.25
N GLU A 93 6.27 8.95 17.02
CA GLU A 93 4.83 8.93 17.29
C GLU A 93 4.08 7.96 16.40
N LEU A 94 4.64 7.58 15.25
CA LEU A 94 3.99 6.70 14.27
C LEU A 94 4.84 5.47 13.93
N CYS A 95 6.16 5.59 14.01
CA CYS A 95 7.09 4.57 13.55
C CYS A 95 7.48 3.59 14.65
N GLU A 96 7.53 2.31 14.28
CA GLU A 96 7.89 1.22 15.18
C GLU A 96 8.92 0.30 14.55
N LYS A 97 9.58 -0.52 15.41
CA LYS A 97 10.46 -1.59 14.96
C LYS A 97 9.64 -2.85 14.69
N SER A 98 9.82 -3.45 13.53
CA SER A 98 9.16 -4.69 13.15
C SER A 98 10.07 -5.60 12.32
N TYR A 99 9.64 -6.82 12.11
CA TYR A 99 10.34 -7.81 11.30
C TYR A 99 9.61 -8.06 9.99
N ASN A 100 10.30 -7.86 8.89
CA ASN A 100 9.78 -8.21 7.56
C ASN A 100 10.12 -9.67 7.25
N SER A 101 9.14 -10.55 7.32
CA SER A 101 9.31 -11.99 7.08
C SER A 101 9.72 -12.34 5.65
N SER A 102 9.23 -11.60 4.66
CA SER A 102 9.54 -11.81 3.25
C SER A 102 11.00 -11.49 2.93
N ARG A 103 11.54 -10.42 3.54
CA ARG A 103 12.95 -10.02 3.36
C ARG A 103 13.89 -10.54 4.46
N LYS A 104 13.32 -11.20 5.48
CA LYS A 104 14.07 -11.74 6.64
C LYS A 104 14.94 -10.69 7.32
N GLU A 105 14.45 -9.45 7.43
CA GLU A 105 15.19 -8.33 8.02
C GLU A 105 14.36 -7.56 9.05
N TRP A 106 15.03 -7.03 10.08
CA TRP A 106 14.45 -6.05 10.99
C TRP A 106 14.48 -4.67 10.35
N TYR A 107 13.40 -3.92 10.52
CA TYR A 107 13.32 -2.54 10.07
C TYR A 107 12.63 -1.66 11.10
N TYR A 108 12.80 -0.36 10.96
CA TYR A 108 12.06 0.68 11.65
C TYR A 108 11.29 1.49 10.62
N GLY A 109 10.01 1.71 10.87
CA GLY A 109 9.16 2.42 9.93
C GLY A 109 7.68 2.30 10.28
N ILE A 110 6.85 2.36 9.25
CA ILE A 110 5.41 2.22 9.31
C ILE A 110 4.95 1.10 8.37
N LYS A 111 3.69 0.70 8.48
CA LYS A 111 2.97 -0.03 7.44
C LYS A 111 1.98 0.89 6.75
N LEU A 112 1.94 0.83 5.44
CA LEU A 112 0.89 1.43 4.63
C LEU A 112 -0.10 0.34 4.24
N HIS A 113 -1.34 0.47 4.67
CA HIS A 113 -2.44 -0.41 4.31
C HIS A 113 -3.21 0.22 3.16
N ALA A 114 -3.54 -0.58 2.16
CA ALA A 114 -4.28 -0.12 1.00
C ALA A 114 -5.48 -1.04 0.73
N VAL A 115 -6.64 -0.44 0.52
CA VAL A 115 -7.77 -1.08 -0.15
C VAL A 115 -7.85 -0.52 -1.54
N VAL A 116 -7.82 -1.39 -2.54
CA VAL A 116 -7.80 -1.01 -3.95
C VAL A 116 -8.92 -1.71 -4.72
N ALA A 117 -9.47 -1.05 -5.75
CA ALA A 117 -10.32 -1.71 -6.74
C ALA A 117 -9.47 -2.47 -7.73
N ARG A 118 -9.87 -3.71 -8.03
CA ARG A 118 -9.26 -4.50 -9.10
C ARG A 118 -9.56 -3.86 -10.45
N ASN A 119 -8.55 -3.77 -11.29
CA ASN A 119 -8.65 -3.27 -12.66
C ASN A 119 -7.98 -4.27 -13.60
N PRO A 120 -8.73 -5.23 -14.16
CA PRO A 120 -8.16 -6.32 -14.98
C PRO A 120 -7.30 -5.79 -16.12
N GLY A 121 -6.06 -6.28 -16.24
CA GLY A 121 -5.10 -5.86 -17.28
C GLY A 121 -4.48 -4.49 -17.07
N ARG A 122 -4.76 -3.83 -15.94
CA ARG A 122 -4.22 -2.52 -15.57
C ARG A 122 -3.80 -2.52 -14.10
N LEU A 123 -3.18 -1.43 -13.67
CA LEU A 123 -2.87 -1.25 -12.24
C LEU A 123 -4.15 -1.09 -11.42
N PRO A 124 -4.22 -1.68 -10.23
CA PRO A 124 -5.33 -1.49 -9.31
C PRO A 124 -5.49 -0.01 -8.94
N VAL A 125 -6.72 0.41 -8.69
CA VAL A 125 -7.03 1.79 -8.30
C VAL A 125 -7.13 1.88 -6.78
N PRO A 126 -6.27 2.68 -6.10
CA PRO A 126 -6.37 2.88 -4.66
C PRO A 126 -7.69 3.55 -4.30
N LEU A 127 -8.44 2.97 -3.36
CA LEU A 127 -9.68 3.50 -2.83
C LEU A 127 -9.50 4.09 -1.44
N SER A 128 -8.69 3.44 -0.62
CA SER A 128 -8.37 3.90 0.72
C SER A 128 -6.94 3.54 1.08
N LEU A 129 -6.27 4.44 1.79
CA LEU A 129 -4.92 4.28 2.30
C LEU A 129 -4.90 4.65 3.78
N MET A 130 -4.28 3.80 4.61
CA MET A 130 -4.10 4.06 6.04
C MET A 130 -2.68 3.70 6.46
N ALA A 131 -2.06 4.57 7.25
CA ALA A 131 -0.75 4.29 7.85
C ALA A 131 -0.93 3.77 9.27
N SER A 132 -0.13 2.80 9.66
CA SER A 132 -0.06 2.28 11.03
C SER A 132 1.38 2.08 11.50
N GLY A 133 1.59 1.88 12.80
CA GLY A 133 2.87 1.42 13.32
C GLY A 133 3.29 0.09 12.68
N ALA A 134 4.60 -0.08 12.46
CA ALA A 134 5.12 -1.26 11.76
C ALA A 134 4.83 -2.58 12.48
N ALA A 135 4.66 -2.57 13.82
CA ALA A 135 4.38 -3.75 14.62
C ALA A 135 2.87 -4.09 14.67
N GLN A 136 2.00 -3.18 14.25
CA GLN A 136 0.56 -3.39 14.30
C GLN A 136 0.12 -4.51 13.36
N HIS A 137 -0.82 -5.35 13.82
CA HIS A 137 -1.40 -6.41 13.00
C HIS A 137 -2.28 -5.84 11.89
N ASP A 138 -2.31 -6.51 10.75
CA ASP A 138 -2.98 -6.03 9.55
C ASP A 138 -4.51 -6.07 9.65
N LEU A 139 -5.07 -7.11 10.31
CA LEU A 139 -6.51 -7.30 10.42
C LEU A 139 -7.26 -6.17 11.16
N PRO A 140 -6.82 -5.68 12.33
CA PRO A 140 -7.47 -4.54 12.99
C PRO A 140 -7.51 -3.28 12.13
N VAL A 141 -6.41 -3.00 11.41
CA VAL A 141 -6.34 -1.84 10.53
C VAL A 141 -7.27 -1.98 9.33
N ALA A 142 -7.34 -3.18 8.73
CA ALA A 142 -8.28 -3.43 7.64
C ALA A 142 -9.75 -3.27 8.10
N ARG A 143 -10.09 -3.70 9.30
CA ARG A 143 -11.42 -3.48 9.89
C ARG A 143 -11.74 -1.99 9.98
N GLN A 144 -10.82 -1.21 10.53
CA GLN A 144 -11.00 0.24 10.63
C GLN A 144 -11.15 0.90 9.26
N ILE A 145 -10.34 0.51 8.27
CA ILE A 145 -10.49 1.03 6.89
C ILE A 145 -11.90 0.75 6.36
N MET A 146 -12.44 -0.44 6.58
CA MET A 146 -13.78 -0.78 6.11
C MET A 146 -14.87 -0.01 6.84
N GLU A 147 -14.73 0.18 8.14
CA GLU A 147 -15.66 0.97 8.97
C GLU A 147 -15.66 2.47 8.57
N ASP A 148 -14.48 3.04 8.31
CA ASP A 148 -14.32 4.44 7.92
C ASP A 148 -14.81 4.71 6.49
N ASN A 149 -14.90 3.66 5.63
CA ASN A 149 -15.23 3.81 4.22
C ASN A 149 -16.55 3.13 3.87
N ILE A 150 -17.65 3.76 4.24
CA ILE A 150 -19.02 3.26 4.02
C ILE A 150 -19.42 3.09 2.54
N PHE A 151 -18.62 3.65 1.62
CA PHE A 151 -18.82 3.46 0.18
C PHE A 151 -18.25 2.11 -0.35
N LEU A 152 -17.41 1.43 0.44
CA LEU A 152 -16.94 0.07 0.11
C LEU A 152 -18.06 -0.92 0.42
N ARG A 153 -18.91 -1.19 -0.55
CA ARG A 153 -20.07 -2.07 -0.42
C ARG A 153 -20.25 -2.94 -1.65
N SER A 154 -20.88 -4.08 -1.45
CA SER A 154 -21.28 -5.02 -2.49
C SER A 154 -20.12 -5.48 -3.37
N GLY A 155 -19.65 -6.70 -3.17
CA GLY A 155 -18.58 -7.26 -3.99
C GLY A 155 -17.75 -8.32 -3.28
N LYS A 156 -16.51 -8.46 -3.75
CA LYS A 156 -15.54 -9.43 -3.23
C LYS A 156 -14.30 -8.72 -2.74
N LEU A 157 -13.81 -9.11 -1.57
CA LEU A 157 -12.56 -8.61 -1.01
C LEU A 157 -11.52 -9.74 -1.00
N TYR A 158 -10.50 -9.61 -1.83
CA TYR A 158 -9.38 -10.55 -1.87
C TYR A 158 -8.29 -10.09 -0.89
N ALA A 159 -7.92 -10.98 0.03
CA ALA A 159 -6.95 -10.69 1.08
C ALA A 159 -5.98 -11.85 1.30
N ASP A 160 -4.85 -11.60 1.98
CA ASP A 160 -3.95 -12.66 2.42
C ASP A 160 -4.58 -13.50 3.53
N LYS A 161 -4.04 -14.69 3.75
CA LYS A 161 -4.42 -15.59 4.86
C LYS A 161 -4.31 -14.95 6.25
N ALA A 162 -3.53 -13.88 6.42
CA ALA A 162 -3.44 -13.11 7.65
C ALA A 162 -4.77 -12.44 8.02
N TYR A 163 -5.59 -12.11 7.03
CA TYR A 163 -6.90 -11.49 7.18
C TYR A 163 -8.03 -12.49 7.40
N ALA A 164 -7.76 -13.80 7.35
CA ALA A 164 -8.77 -14.84 7.54
C ALA A 164 -9.24 -14.88 8.99
N ASP A 165 -10.46 -14.37 9.25
CA ASP A 165 -11.13 -14.31 10.52
C ASP A 165 -12.64 -14.49 10.33
N THR A 166 -13.26 -15.41 11.07
CA THR A 166 -14.68 -15.77 10.87
C THR A 166 -15.60 -14.62 11.23
N ALA A 167 -15.35 -13.96 12.38
CA ALA A 167 -16.19 -12.87 12.85
C ALA A 167 -16.15 -11.68 11.88
N TRP A 168 -14.97 -11.37 11.34
CA TRP A 168 -14.84 -10.31 10.35
C TRP A 168 -15.51 -10.66 9.02
N THR A 169 -15.40 -11.92 8.59
CA THR A 169 -16.09 -12.41 7.38
C THR A 169 -17.61 -12.23 7.49
N GLU A 170 -18.18 -12.55 8.65
CA GLU A 170 -19.61 -12.38 8.92
C GLU A 170 -20.02 -10.90 8.96
N SER A 171 -19.24 -10.04 9.62
CA SER A 171 -19.46 -8.59 9.65
C SER A 171 -19.40 -7.98 8.26
N LEU A 172 -18.36 -8.26 7.45
CA LEU A 172 -18.25 -7.78 6.09
C LEU A 172 -19.46 -8.16 5.23
N LYS A 173 -19.94 -9.40 5.37
CA LYS A 173 -21.09 -9.88 4.63
C LYS A 173 -22.38 -9.17 5.07
N LYS A 174 -22.55 -8.98 6.39
CA LYS A 174 -23.76 -8.37 6.98
C LYS A 174 -23.81 -6.86 6.73
N ASP A 175 -22.71 -6.16 7.01
CA ASP A 175 -22.69 -4.69 7.10
C ASP A 175 -22.33 -4.03 5.78
N HIS A 176 -21.55 -4.71 4.93
CA HIS A 176 -21.05 -4.18 3.65
C HIS A 176 -21.51 -4.98 2.43
N ALA A 177 -22.18 -6.13 2.59
CA ALA A 177 -22.50 -7.07 1.51
C ALA A 177 -21.25 -7.51 0.71
N ILE A 178 -20.10 -7.66 1.40
CA ILE A 178 -18.80 -8.04 0.84
C ILE A 178 -18.48 -9.48 1.24
N GLU A 179 -18.08 -10.29 0.25
CA GLU A 179 -17.55 -11.63 0.45
C GLU A 179 -16.03 -11.58 0.60
N LEU A 180 -15.50 -11.98 1.76
CA LEU A 180 -14.06 -12.07 2.00
C LEU A 180 -13.51 -13.38 1.42
N LEU A 181 -12.50 -13.27 0.56
CA LEU A 181 -11.84 -14.39 -0.11
C LEU A 181 -10.35 -14.39 0.27
N THR A 182 -9.95 -15.40 1.05
CA THR A 182 -8.56 -15.58 1.49
C THR A 182 -8.05 -16.97 1.13
N PRO A 183 -6.74 -17.14 0.84
CA PRO A 183 -6.16 -18.47 0.70
C PRO A 183 -6.36 -19.30 1.99
N ARG A 184 -6.55 -20.60 1.85
CA ARG A 184 -6.73 -21.47 2.99
C ARG A 184 -5.50 -21.49 3.90
N LYS A 185 -5.71 -21.38 5.22
CA LYS A 185 -4.64 -21.61 6.20
C LYS A 185 -4.37 -23.11 6.29
N LYS A 186 -3.15 -23.53 6.03
CA LYS A 186 -2.71 -24.93 6.31
C LYS A 186 -2.71 -25.16 7.81
N ARG A 187 -3.38 -26.21 8.25
CA ARG A 187 -3.30 -26.69 9.64
C ARG A 187 -2.15 -27.68 9.78
N LYS A 188 -1.60 -27.78 11.00
CA LYS A 188 -0.57 -28.79 11.31
C LYS A 188 -1.19 -30.18 11.14
N GLY A 189 -0.71 -30.99 10.18
CA GLY A 189 -1.26 -32.29 9.85
C GLY A 189 -2.07 -32.37 8.56
N ASP A 190 -2.36 -31.27 7.90
CA ASP A 190 -3.01 -31.29 6.58
C ASP A 190 -2.07 -31.95 5.56
N VAL A 191 -2.56 -33.03 4.96
CA VAL A 191 -1.89 -33.65 3.81
C VAL A 191 -1.79 -32.60 2.71
N LEU A 192 -0.61 -32.48 2.11
CA LEU A 192 -0.36 -31.61 0.96
C LEU A 192 -1.34 -31.99 -0.17
N ILE A 193 -2.50 -31.37 -0.23
CA ILE A 193 -3.31 -31.38 -1.43
C ILE A 193 -2.53 -30.50 -2.41
N SER A 194 -1.75 -31.14 -3.25
CA SER A 194 -1.08 -30.49 -4.38
C SER A 194 -2.17 -29.79 -5.21
N GLY A 195 -2.15 -28.44 -5.23
CA GLY A 195 -3.01 -27.68 -6.11
C GLY A 195 -4.39 -27.30 -5.53
N ASP A 196 -4.45 -26.61 -4.37
CA ASP A 196 -5.66 -25.87 -4.01
C ASP A 196 -5.87 -24.75 -5.04
N SER A 197 -6.67 -25.06 -6.07
CA SER A 197 -7.00 -24.14 -7.19
C SER A 197 -7.61 -22.84 -6.70
N PHE A 198 -8.38 -22.86 -5.61
CA PHE A 198 -8.98 -21.68 -5.02
C PHE A 198 -7.91 -20.75 -4.41
N SER A 199 -7.00 -21.29 -3.60
CA SER A 199 -5.90 -20.47 -3.02
C SER A 199 -4.98 -19.91 -4.11
N ALA A 200 -4.70 -20.69 -5.17
CA ALA A 200 -3.94 -20.22 -6.33
C ALA A 200 -4.68 -19.08 -7.07
N PHE A 201 -5.97 -19.21 -7.26
CA PHE A 201 -6.82 -18.19 -7.88
C PHE A 201 -6.82 -16.89 -7.06
N VAL A 202 -7.07 -16.95 -5.75
CA VAL A 202 -7.03 -15.77 -4.87
C VAL A 202 -5.67 -15.10 -4.92
N SER A 203 -4.58 -15.87 -4.86
CA SER A 203 -3.21 -15.35 -4.94
C SER A 203 -2.92 -14.68 -6.28
N SER A 204 -3.39 -15.25 -7.40
CA SER A 204 -3.20 -14.66 -8.73
C SER A 204 -3.90 -13.32 -8.90
N ILE A 205 -5.10 -13.18 -8.31
CA ILE A 205 -5.83 -11.88 -8.33
C ILE A 205 -5.09 -10.81 -7.53
N ARG A 206 -4.45 -11.20 -6.41
CA ARG A 206 -3.71 -10.27 -5.54
C ARG A 206 -2.32 -9.87 -6.06
N GLN A 207 -1.76 -10.60 -7.00
CA GLN A 207 -0.43 -10.34 -7.52
C GLN A 207 -0.17 -8.87 -7.93
N PRO A 208 -1.10 -8.15 -8.60
CA PRO A 208 -0.89 -6.75 -8.96
C PRO A 208 -0.72 -5.81 -7.76
N ILE A 209 -1.41 -6.04 -6.63
CA ILE A 209 -1.23 -5.21 -5.43
C ILE A 209 0.07 -5.58 -4.68
N GLU A 210 0.47 -6.84 -4.69
CA GLU A 210 1.75 -7.29 -4.13
C GLU A 210 2.94 -6.66 -4.85
N CYS A 211 2.85 -6.44 -6.16
CA CYS A 211 3.87 -5.73 -6.94
C CYS A 211 4.02 -4.26 -6.50
N PHE A 212 2.94 -3.60 -6.08
CA PHE A 212 3.00 -2.28 -5.47
C PHE A 212 3.83 -2.26 -4.20
N SER A 213 3.70 -3.29 -3.36
CA SER A 213 4.39 -3.39 -2.07
C SER A 213 5.87 -3.73 -2.19
N THR A 214 6.27 -4.42 -3.26
CA THR A 214 7.66 -4.88 -3.44
C THR A 214 8.50 -3.98 -4.33
N GLY A 215 7.88 -3.03 -5.04
CA GLY A 215 8.54 -2.21 -6.06
C GLY A 215 9.02 -3.04 -7.26
N SER A 216 8.53 -4.27 -7.38
CA SER A 216 8.85 -5.16 -8.50
C SER A 216 8.02 -4.76 -9.72
N THR A 217 8.68 -4.69 -10.86
CA THR A 217 8.05 -4.45 -12.17
C THR A 217 7.21 -5.66 -12.57
N VAL A 218 5.99 -5.44 -13.00
CA VAL A 218 5.22 -6.40 -13.80
C VAL A 218 5.80 -6.43 -15.20
#